data_0571a581497fe598995f9a18dd6a17af
#
_entry.id   0571a581497fe598995f9a18dd6a17af
#
_cell.length_a   1.000
_cell.length_b   1.000
_cell.length_c   1.000
_cell.angle_alpha   90.00
_cell.angle_beta   90.00
_cell.angle_gamma   90.00
#
_symmetry.space_group_name_H-M   'P 1'
#
loop_
_entity.id
_entity.type
_entity.pdbx_description
1 polymer ?
#
loop_
_entity_poly.entity_id
_entity_poly.type
_entity_poly.pdbx_seq_one_letter_code
_entity_poly.pdbx_strand_id
1 'polypeptide(L)'
;MMKPRDPMGRPTDTEDDPTDRRATKAVIAGRARSANLAGRLGTALKEARISCGMRQRDVAAKAGVSQPEIARLKHGGGAGTGLGTWAACGAAVGLQLAAFFEAAAGADLPRDIQHLRRQNLVIATAAPGGWHPEPEAALPHDGPRPRSIDVLLPRPARREAAVVEIWDLLLDGGGAMRGLEAKVHAVRNHLGRDWHVEGLLVVRGTQRNRRLIGELAALFAARYPASSHAWLRALQDSAAPMPSSAGFAWTDVAGTRLIAARLATAG
;
A
#
# COMPACT_ATOMS: atom_id res chain seq x y z
N MET A 1 -13.11 84.50 5.18
CA MET A 1 -13.43 83.55 4.13
C MET A 1 -12.74 82.24 4.49
N MET A 2 -13.51 81.30 5.10
CA MET A 2 -13.00 80.17 5.82
C MET A 2 -13.13 78.97 4.90
N LYS A 3 -12.04 78.26 4.59
CA LYS A 3 -12.10 76.96 3.85
C LYS A 3 -12.47 75.84 4.79
N PRO A 4 -13.36 74.92 4.39
CA PRO A 4 -13.72 73.79 5.19
C PRO A 4 -12.65 72.70 5.21
N ARG A 5 -12.48 72.06 6.38
CA ARG A 5 -11.66 70.91 6.61
C ARG A 5 -12.46 69.65 6.16
N ASP A 6 -11.76 68.79 5.43
CA ASP A 6 -12.22 67.42 5.10
C ASP A 6 -12.01 66.48 6.31
N PRO A 7 -13.00 65.73 6.72
CA PRO A 7 -12.83 64.75 7.78
C PRO A 7 -12.54 63.35 7.24
N MET A 8 -11.65 62.66 7.92
CA MET A 8 -11.46 61.21 8.00
C MET A 8 -10.92 60.52 6.75
N GLY A 9 -9.58 60.42 6.70
CA GLY A 9 -8.90 59.37 5.95
C GLY A 9 -9.31 57.99 6.46
N ARG A 10 -10.04 57.25 5.64
CA ARG A 10 -10.14 55.79 5.79
C ARG A 10 -8.79 55.19 5.43
N PRO A 11 -8.30 54.16 6.17
CA PRO A 11 -7.21 53.36 5.69
C PRO A 11 -7.69 52.61 4.43
N THR A 12 -6.97 52.82 3.35
CA THR A 12 -7.14 51.98 2.15
C THR A 12 -6.75 50.56 2.54
N ASP A 13 -7.72 49.65 2.50
CA ASP A 13 -7.46 48.23 2.52
C ASP A 13 -6.49 47.91 1.40
N THR A 14 -5.27 47.58 1.79
CA THR A 14 -4.25 47.04 0.88
C THR A 14 -4.83 45.71 0.41
N GLU A 15 -5.30 45.65 -0.84
CA GLU A 15 -5.62 44.41 -1.52
C GLU A 15 -4.42 43.47 -1.34
N ASP A 16 -4.63 42.38 -0.57
CA ASP A 16 -3.71 41.30 -0.46
C ASP A 16 -3.47 40.74 -1.87
N ASP A 17 -2.29 40.97 -2.41
CA ASP A 17 -1.83 40.40 -3.67
C ASP A 17 -1.85 38.84 -3.53
N PRO A 18 -2.67 38.10 -4.32
CA PRO A 18 -2.78 36.64 -4.21
C PRO A 18 -1.49 35.93 -4.59
N THR A 19 -0.42 36.59 -4.96
CA THR A 19 0.85 36.01 -5.40
C THR A 19 1.86 35.75 -4.28
N ASP A 20 1.69 36.26 -3.06
CA ASP A 20 2.60 36.00 -1.91
C ASP A 20 2.10 34.92 -0.96
N ARG A 21 1.48 33.86 -1.49
CA ARG A 21 1.22 32.65 -0.69
C ARG A 21 2.51 31.88 -0.54
N ARG A 22 3.20 32.05 0.59
CA ARG A 22 4.31 31.17 1.01
C ARG A 22 3.88 29.71 0.83
N ALA A 23 4.57 28.98 -0.05
CA ALA A 23 4.25 27.59 -0.36
C ALA A 23 4.23 26.77 0.93
N THR A 24 3.14 26.07 1.20
CA THR A 24 3.02 25.20 2.38
C THR A 24 4.04 24.07 2.31
N LYS A 25 4.37 23.45 3.48
CA LYS A 25 5.23 22.25 3.51
C LYS A 25 4.76 21.17 2.55
N ALA A 26 3.45 20.98 2.41
CA ALA A 26 2.87 20.01 1.48
C ALA A 26 3.18 20.35 0.02
N VAL A 27 3.10 21.62 -0.37
CA VAL A 27 3.44 22.06 -1.73
C VAL A 27 4.93 21.86 -2.02
N ILE A 28 5.80 22.18 -1.08
CA ILE A 28 7.25 21.99 -1.22
C ILE A 28 7.58 20.49 -1.37
N ALA A 29 7.05 19.66 -0.48
CA ALA A 29 7.23 18.20 -0.53
C ALA A 29 6.67 17.60 -1.83
N GLY A 30 5.48 18.06 -2.26
CA GLY A 30 4.84 17.62 -3.51
C GLY A 30 5.69 17.96 -4.74
N ARG A 31 6.26 19.17 -4.81
CA ARG A 31 7.17 19.58 -5.90
C ARG A 31 8.44 18.73 -5.94
N ALA A 32 9.07 18.48 -4.78
CA ALA A 32 10.26 17.62 -4.70
C ALA A 32 9.94 16.18 -5.14
N ARG A 33 8.81 15.65 -4.70
CA ARG A 33 8.37 14.29 -5.08
C ARG A 33 8.05 14.22 -6.58
N SER A 34 7.36 15.22 -7.13
CA SER A 34 7.05 15.31 -8.56
C SER A 34 8.32 15.33 -9.43
N ALA A 35 9.33 16.11 -9.04
CA ALA A 35 10.61 16.14 -9.76
C ALA A 35 11.32 14.79 -9.72
N ASN A 36 11.36 14.12 -8.56
CA ASN A 36 11.94 12.77 -8.44
C ASN A 36 11.21 11.74 -9.30
N LEU A 37 9.88 11.74 -9.29
CA LEU A 37 9.08 10.84 -10.11
C LEU A 37 9.30 11.09 -11.59
N ALA A 38 9.33 12.35 -12.04
CA ALA A 38 9.59 12.72 -13.42
C ALA A 38 10.98 12.24 -13.89
N GLY A 39 12.00 12.35 -13.03
CA GLY A 39 13.33 11.81 -13.32
C GLY A 39 13.32 10.30 -13.54
N ARG A 40 12.67 9.54 -12.66
CA ARG A 40 12.56 8.07 -12.77
C ARG A 40 11.76 7.66 -14.01
N LEU A 41 10.63 8.29 -14.27
CA LEU A 41 9.80 8.01 -15.45
C LEU A 41 10.55 8.35 -16.74
N GLY A 42 11.29 9.47 -16.76
CA GLY A 42 12.09 9.88 -17.90
C GLY A 42 13.21 8.89 -18.22
N THR A 43 13.89 8.36 -17.19
CA THR A 43 14.89 7.31 -17.36
C THR A 43 14.29 6.02 -17.92
N ALA A 44 13.19 5.54 -17.35
CA ALA A 44 12.48 4.34 -17.82
C ALA A 44 12.00 4.50 -19.28
N LEU A 45 11.43 5.65 -19.62
CA LEU A 45 11.01 5.97 -21.00
C LEU A 45 12.21 5.96 -21.97
N LYS A 46 13.34 6.53 -21.57
CA LYS A 46 14.55 6.54 -22.39
C LYS A 46 15.08 5.12 -22.64
N GLU A 47 15.18 4.31 -21.61
CA GLU A 47 15.68 2.93 -21.67
C GLU A 47 14.78 2.06 -22.55
N ALA A 48 13.46 2.08 -22.31
CA ALA A 48 12.49 1.33 -23.10
C ALA A 48 12.50 1.76 -24.57
N ARG A 49 12.57 3.07 -24.85
CA ARG A 49 12.70 3.58 -26.21
C ARG A 49 13.95 3.03 -26.94
N ILE A 50 15.09 3.03 -26.25
CA ILE A 50 16.35 2.49 -26.81
C ILE A 50 16.22 1.00 -27.06
N SER A 51 15.67 0.24 -26.11
CA SER A 51 15.47 -1.21 -26.25
C SER A 51 14.55 -1.56 -27.43
N CYS A 52 13.55 -0.70 -27.72
CA CYS A 52 12.66 -0.85 -28.89
C CYS A 52 13.29 -0.33 -30.20
N GLY A 53 14.52 0.18 -30.21
CA GLY A 53 15.16 0.75 -31.39
C GLY A 53 14.46 2.02 -31.93
N MET A 54 13.61 2.68 -31.14
CA MET A 54 12.80 3.83 -31.59
C MET A 54 13.57 5.15 -31.43
N ARG A 55 13.37 6.06 -32.41
CA ARG A 55 13.82 7.45 -32.31
C ARG A 55 12.83 8.26 -31.48
N GLN A 56 13.25 9.40 -30.92
CA GLN A 56 12.34 10.28 -30.18
C GLN A 56 11.11 10.73 -30.98
N ARG A 57 11.30 11.02 -32.26
CA ARG A 57 10.21 11.40 -33.17
C ARG A 57 9.17 10.28 -33.37
N ASP A 58 9.61 9.01 -33.29
CA ASP A 58 8.71 7.87 -33.46
C ASP A 58 7.83 7.67 -32.23
N VAL A 59 8.42 7.87 -31.03
CA VAL A 59 7.66 7.88 -29.77
C VAL A 59 6.71 9.06 -29.72
N ALA A 60 7.16 10.26 -30.14
CA ALA A 60 6.34 11.47 -30.18
C ALA A 60 5.11 11.28 -31.07
N ALA A 61 5.28 10.74 -32.28
CA ALA A 61 4.19 10.46 -33.19
C ALA A 61 3.20 9.45 -32.61
N LYS A 62 3.67 8.35 -32.00
CA LYS A 62 2.81 7.34 -31.37
C LYS A 62 2.06 7.85 -30.14
N ALA A 63 2.70 8.72 -29.35
CA ALA A 63 2.14 9.26 -28.11
C ALA A 63 1.27 10.52 -28.35
N GLY A 64 1.22 11.05 -29.57
CA GLY A 64 0.48 12.29 -29.86
C GLY A 64 1.08 13.54 -29.23
N VAL A 65 2.40 13.57 -29.05
CA VAL A 65 3.13 14.71 -28.44
C VAL A 65 4.22 15.22 -29.39
N SER A 66 4.83 16.36 -29.06
CA SER A 66 5.96 16.89 -29.85
C SER A 66 7.28 16.17 -29.51
N GLN A 67 8.22 16.13 -30.46
CA GLN A 67 9.57 15.61 -30.20
C GLN A 67 10.31 16.38 -29.10
N PRO A 68 10.26 17.72 -29.02
CA PRO A 68 10.82 18.46 -27.89
C PRO A 68 10.26 18.03 -26.54
N GLU A 69 8.97 17.67 -26.48
CA GLU A 69 8.35 17.14 -25.25
C GLU A 69 9.01 15.82 -24.85
N ILE A 70 9.21 14.86 -25.75
CA ILE A 70 9.94 13.62 -25.47
C ILE A 70 11.37 13.91 -25.01
N ALA A 71 12.04 14.90 -25.62
CA ALA A 71 13.38 15.33 -25.21
C ALA A 71 13.40 15.91 -23.81
N ARG A 72 12.39 16.70 -23.42
CA ARG A 72 12.21 17.26 -22.10
C ARG A 72 11.94 16.19 -21.04
N LEU A 73 11.03 15.26 -21.35
CA LEU A 73 10.62 14.17 -20.45
C LEU A 73 11.79 13.25 -20.10
N LYS A 74 12.60 12.82 -21.08
CA LYS A 74 13.75 11.92 -20.85
C LYS A 74 14.84 12.49 -19.94
N HIS A 75 14.88 13.81 -19.78
CA HIS A 75 15.81 14.52 -18.89
C HIS A 75 15.21 14.88 -17.53
N GLY A 76 14.03 14.35 -17.21
CA GLY A 76 13.36 14.60 -15.95
C GLY A 76 12.61 15.95 -15.87
N GLY A 77 12.52 16.69 -16.98
CA GLY A 77 11.80 17.96 -17.05
C GLY A 77 10.27 17.85 -17.01
N GLY A 78 9.72 16.67 -16.69
CA GLY A 78 8.30 16.36 -16.75
C GLY A 78 7.50 16.52 -15.45
N ALA A 79 8.02 17.23 -14.44
CA ALA A 79 7.35 17.36 -13.13
C ALA A 79 5.93 17.98 -13.21
N GLY A 80 5.67 18.86 -14.17
CA GLY A 80 4.35 19.45 -14.43
C GLY A 80 3.56 18.76 -15.53
N THR A 81 4.07 17.65 -16.08
CA THR A 81 3.39 16.92 -17.15
C THR A 81 2.26 16.07 -16.58
N GLY A 82 1.07 16.14 -17.18
CA GLY A 82 -0.08 15.34 -16.75
C GLY A 82 0.13 13.84 -16.88
N LEU A 83 -0.50 13.05 -16.01
CA LEU A 83 -0.42 11.59 -16.01
C LEU A 83 -0.81 10.97 -17.36
N GLY A 84 -1.80 11.56 -18.07
CA GLY A 84 -2.23 11.09 -19.38
C GLY A 84 -1.10 11.14 -20.42
N THR A 85 -0.32 12.21 -20.44
CA THR A 85 0.84 12.34 -21.33
C THR A 85 1.93 11.31 -21.00
N TRP A 86 2.24 11.13 -19.71
CA TRP A 86 3.17 10.08 -19.28
C TRP A 86 2.71 8.68 -19.66
N ALA A 87 1.40 8.38 -19.48
CA ALA A 87 0.82 7.10 -19.85
C ALA A 87 0.90 6.84 -21.36
N ALA A 88 0.58 7.85 -22.19
CA ALA A 88 0.69 7.75 -23.64
C ALA A 88 2.12 7.51 -24.11
N CYS A 89 3.10 8.26 -23.54
CA CYS A 89 4.51 8.06 -23.84
C CYS A 89 5.02 6.68 -23.42
N GLY A 90 4.60 6.18 -22.26
CA GLY A 90 4.89 4.82 -21.79
C GLY A 90 4.32 3.77 -22.74
N ALA A 91 3.03 3.86 -23.08
CA ALA A 91 2.35 2.93 -23.97
C ALA A 91 3.02 2.88 -25.36
N ALA A 92 3.50 4.02 -25.86
CA ALA A 92 4.20 4.10 -27.15
C ALA A 92 5.47 3.23 -27.20
N VAL A 93 6.08 2.94 -26.08
CA VAL A 93 7.30 2.10 -25.94
C VAL A 93 7.03 0.77 -25.20
N GLY A 94 5.77 0.37 -25.06
CA GLY A 94 5.38 -0.89 -24.44
C GLY A 94 5.39 -0.89 -22.90
N LEU A 95 5.43 0.29 -22.25
CA LEU A 95 5.33 0.43 -20.80
C LEU A 95 3.91 0.79 -20.37
N GLN A 96 3.49 0.28 -19.22
CA GLN A 96 2.25 0.68 -18.55
C GLN A 96 2.57 1.57 -17.36
N LEU A 97 1.95 2.76 -17.30
CA LEU A 97 2.07 3.64 -16.15
C LEU A 97 1.18 3.13 -15.01
N ALA A 98 1.77 2.84 -13.87
CA ALA A 98 1.07 2.62 -12.62
C ALA A 98 1.36 3.79 -11.66
N ALA A 99 0.32 4.37 -11.09
CA ALA A 99 0.44 5.45 -10.11
C ALA A 99 -0.50 5.19 -8.94
N PHE A 100 0.04 5.26 -7.73
CA PHE A 100 -0.69 5.10 -6.47
C PHE A 100 -0.03 5.97 -5.40
N PHE A 101 -0.81 6.32 -4.36
CA PHE A 101 -0.27 7.02 -3.21
C PHE A 101 0.38 6.03 -2.26
N GLU A 102 1.62 6.31 -1.89
CA GLU A 102 2.33 5.61 -0.82
C GLU A 102 2.26 6.46 0.45
N ALA A 103 2.15 5.84 1.62
CA ALA A 103 2.34 6.54 2.88
C ALA A 103 3.76 7.13 2.95
N ALA A 104 3.87 8.40 3.32
CA ALA A 104 5.17 9.03 3.51
C ALA A 104 5.88 8.36 4.70
N ALA A 105 7.18 8.07 4.57
CA ALA A 105 7.98 7.56 5.68
C ALA A 105 7.93 8.56 6.85
N GLY A 106 7.47 8.13 8.04
CA GLY A 106 7.32 8.97 9.23
C GLY A 106 6.06 9.85 9.25
N ALA A 107 5.15 9.75 8.30
CA ALA A 107 3.83 10.30 8.46
C ALA A 107 3.03 9.36 9.38
N ASP A 108 2.70 9.84 10.57
CA ASP A 108 1.57 9.31 11.33
C ASP A 108 0.29 9.60 10.52
N LEU A 109 0.04 8.77 9.52
CA LEU A 109 -1.31 8.73 8.95
C LEU A 109 -2.25 8.38 10.10
N PRO A 110 -3.38 9.08 10.26
CA PRO A 110 -4.39 8.65 11.19
C PRO A 110 -4.65 7.18 10.86
N ARG A 111 -4.25 6.28 11.75
CA ARG A 111 -4.49 4.84 11.57
C ARG A 111 -5.97 4.72 11.35
N ASP A 112 -6.35 4.13 10.25
CA ASP A 112 -7.76 3.96 9.94
C ASP A 112 -8.41 3.23 11.13
N ILE A 113 -9.35 3.87 11.80
CA ILE A 113 -10.09 3.31 12.94
C ILE A 113 -10.62 1.92 12.58
N GLN A 114 -10.95 1.69 11.33
CA GLN A 114 -11.41 0.40 10.83
C GLN A 114 -10.30 -0.65 10.83
N HIS A 115 -9.07 -0.27 10.48
CA HIS A 115 -7.91 -1.17 10.55
C HIS A 115 -7.62 -1.55 12.01
N LEU A 116 -7.56 -0.58 12.91
CA LEU A 116 -7.38 -0.81 14.35
C LEU A 116 -8.46 -1.72 14.95
N ARG A 117 -9.73 -1.56 14.53
CA ARG A 117 -10.81 -2.46 14.96
C ARG A 117 -10.53 -3.90 14.56
N ARG A 118 -10.01 -4.14 13.35
CA ARG A 118 -9.69 -5.49 12.87
C ARG A 118 -8.46 -6.06 13.55
N GLN A 119 -7.45 -5.25 13.84
CA GLN A 119 -6.34 -5.67 14.68
C GLN A 119 -6.84 -6.12 16.06
N ASN A 120 -7.65 -5.29 16.72
CA ASN A 120 -8.24 -5.63 18.02
C ASN A 120 -9.14 -6.88 17.95
N LEU A 121 -9.89 -7.06 16.85
CA LEU A 121 -10.68 -8.27 16.64
C LEU A 121 -9.80 -9.52 16.57
N VAL A 122 -8.71 -9.48 15.81
CA VAL A 122 -7.74 -10.60 15.72
C VAL A 122 -7.14 -10.88 17.08
N ILE A 123 -6.69 -9.86 17.80
CA ILE A 123 -6.11 -9.97 19.15
C ILE A 123 -7.11 -10.61 20.12
N ALA A 124 -8.34 -10.09 20.16
CA ALA A 124 -9.40 -10.60 21.03
C ALA A 124 -9.77 -12.06 20.68
N THR A 125 -9.78 -12.40 19.39
CA THR A 125 -10.05 -13.77 18.93
C THR A 125 -8.92 -14.74 19.32
N ALA A 126 -7.68 -14.27 19.34
CA ALA A 126 -6.51 -15.09 19.65
C ALA A 126 -6.28 -15.26 21.17
N ALA A 127 -6.83 -14.40 22.00
CA ALA A 127 -6.63 -14.44 23.46
C ALA A 127 -6.95 -15.79 24.10
N PRO A 128 -8.09 -16.48 23.80
CA PRO A 128 -8.38 -17.79 24.38
C PRO A 128 -7.44 -18.90 23.89
N GLY A 129 -6.80 -18.72 22.73
CA GLY A 129 -5.90 -19.71 22.11
C GLY A 129 -4.51 -19.77 22.69
N GLY A 130 -4.21 -19.00 23.74
CA GLY A 130 -2.89 -18.97 24.39
C GLY A 130 -1.82 -18.25 23.56
N TRP A 131 -2.23 -17.38 22.64
CA TRP A 131 -1.34 -16.52 21.87
C TRP A 131 -0.97 -15.27 22.67
N HIS A 132 0.23 -14.75 22.41
CA HIS A 132 0.73 -13.50 23.00
C HIS A 132 0.78 -12.41 21.91
N PRO A 133 -0.29 -11.62 21.71
CA PRO A 133 -0.37 -10.69 20.59
C PRO A 133 0.61 -9.52 20.70
N GLU A 134 1.33 -9.27 19.61
CA GLU A 134 2.21 -8.12 19.43
C GLU A 134 1.69 -7.32 18.21
N PRO A 135 0.89 -6.25 18.44
CA PRO A 135 0.43 -5.39 17.36
C PRO A 135 1.59 -4.55 16.81
N GLU A 136 1.57 -4.28 15.50
CA GLU A 136 2.59 -3.49 14.82
C GLU A 136 4.01 -3.98 15.10
N ALA A 137 4.19 -5.31 15.18
CA ALA A 137 5.48 -5.89 15.50
C ALA A 137 6.54 -5.47 14.45
N ALA A 138 7.62 -4.84 14.93
CA ALA A 138 8.72 -4.43 14.07
C ALA A 138 9.49 -5.65 13.56
N LEU A 139 9.76 -5.69 12.25
CA LEU A 139 10.65 -6.70 11.67
C LEU A 139 12.10 -6.22 11.69
N PRO A 140 13.06 -7.07 12.06
CA PRO A 140 14.46 -6.82 11.79
C PRO A 140 14.64 -6.52 10.30
N HIS A 141 15.27 -5.38 9.97
CA HIS A 141 15.31 -4.91 8.59
C HIS A 141 16.59 -4.13 8.30
N ASP A 142 17.30 -4.55 7.26
CA ASP A 142 18.53 -3.89 6.78
C ASP A 142 18.27 -2.82 5.72
N GLY A 143 17.02 -2.43 5.48
CA GLY A 143 16.63 -1.50 4.41
C GLY A 143 16.12 -0.15 4.93
N PRO A 144 15.96 0.84 4.02
CA PRO A 144 15.60 2.21 4.38
C PRO A 144 14.15 2.41 4.85
N ARG A 145 13.32 1.37 4.87
CA ARG A 145 11.92 1.42 5.31
C ARG A 145 11.65 0.37 6.36
N PRO A 146 11.29 0.76 7.60
CA PRO A 146 10.85 -0.19 8.60
C PRO A 146 9.60 -0.92 8.08
N ARG A 147 9.59 -2.25 8.26
CA ARG A 147 8.43 -3.09 7.97
C ARG A 147 7.85 -3.53 9.29
N SER A 148 6.54 -3.40 9.44
CA SER A 148 5.80 -3.94 10.58
C SER A 148 4.87 -5.05 10.13
N ILE A 149 4.55 -5.94 11.06
CA ILE A 149 3.50 -6.93 10.94
C ILE A 149 2.28 -6.35 11.63
N ASP A 150 1.10 -6.42 11.02
CA ASP A 150 -0.10 -5.87 11.65
C ASP A 150 -0.38 -6.51 13.01
N VAL A 151 -0.30 -7.85 13.10
CA VAL A 151 -0.33 -8.58 14.38
C VAL A 151 0.58 -9.80 14.29
N LEU A 152 1.60 -9.85 15.13
CA LEU A 152 2.37 -11.08 15.37
C LEU A 152 1.75 -11.80 16.57
N LEU A 153 1.52 -13.09 16.42
CA LEU A 153 0.91 -13.96 17.43
C LEU A 153 1.86 -15.12 17.76
N PRO A 154 2.87 -14.91 18.63
CA PRO A 154 3.66 -16.01 19.15
C PRO A 154 2.87 -16.83 20.18
N ARG A 155 3.10 -18.14 20.19
CA ARG A 155 2.62 -19.09 21.19
C ARG A 155 3.80 -19.96 21.67
N PRO A 156 4.64 -19.43 22.59
CA PRO A 156 5.92 -20.03 22.98
C PRO A 156 5.80 -21.45 23.52
N ALA A 157 4.74 -21.76 24.27
CA ALA A 157 4.51 -23.08 24.84
C ALA A 157 4.46 -24.20 23.77
N ARG A 158 4.15 -23.85 22.52
CA ARG A 158 4.10 -24.77 21.39
C ARG A 158 5.13 -24.48 20.30
N ARG A 159 5.95 -23.45 20.51
CA ARG A 159 6.91 -22.92 19.51
C ARG A 159 6.22 -22.61 18.17
N GLU A 160 5.06 -21.99 18.24
CA GLU A 160 4.27 -21.58 17.08
C GLU A 160 4.20 -20.04 17.01
N ALA A 161 4.22 -19.48 15.83
CA ALA A 161 3.99 -18.07 15.59
C ALA A 161 3.16 -17.83 14.33
N ALA A 162 2.06 -17.09 14.45
CA ALA A 162 1.25 -16.68 13.32
C ALA A 162 1.55 -15.22 12.95
N VAL A 163 1.90 -14.98 11.68
CA VAL A 163 2.06 -13.65 11.09
C VAL A 163 0.74 -13.25 10.46
N VAL A 164 0.05 -12.26 11.02
CA VAL A 164 -1.27 -11.84 10.54
C VAL A 164 -1.15 -10.49 9.84
N GLU A 165 -1.62 -10.44 8.59
CA GLU A 165 -1.76 -9.23 7.78
C GLU A 165 -3.24 -8.93 7.56
N ILE A 166 -3.61 -7.65 7.72
CA ILE A 166 -4.99 -7.20 7.68
C ILE A 166 -5.18 -6.20 6.55
N TRP A 167 -6.10 -6.48 5.65
CA TRP A 167 -6.37 -5.64 4.49
C TRP A 167 -7.82 -5.16 4.45
N ASP A 168 -7.99 -3.86 4.61
CA ASP A 168 -9.29 -3.19 4.47
C ASP A 168 -9.70 -3.07 3.00
N LEU A 169 -8.73 -2.73 2.15
CA LEU A 169 -8.90 -2.62 0.71
C LEU A 169 -7.77 -3.36 0.01
N LEU A 170 -8.10 -4.46 -0.64
CA LEU A 170 -7.17 -5.22 -1.46
C LEU A 170 -7.13 -4.63 -2.87
N LEU A 171 -6.02 -3.99 -3.23
CA LEU A 171 -5.80 -3.40 -4.56
C LEU A 171 -4.93 -4.30 -5.45
N ASP A 172 -3.94 -4.97 -4.84
CA ASP A 172 -3.02 -5.90 -5.48
C ASP A 172 -2.93 -7.18 -4.65
N GLY A 173 -3.65 -8.22 -5.09
CA GLY A 173 -3.61 -9.53 -4.43
C GLY A 173 -2.22 -10.16 -4.45
N GLY A 174 -1.49 -10.03 -5.55
CA GLY A 174 -0.14 -10.57 -5.69
C GLY A 174 0.86 -9.87 -4.76
N GLY A 175 0.77 -8.56 -4.63
CA GLY A 175 1.59 -7.77 -3.70
C GLY A 175 1.34 -8.15 -2.24
N ALA A 176 0.06 -8.33 -1.87
CA ALA A 176 -0.33 -8.78 -0.53
C ALA A 176 0.25 -10.16 -0.18
N MET A 177 0.17 -11.11 -1.12
CA MET A 177 0.71 -12.46 -0.94
C MET A 177 2.23 -12.44 -0.74
N ARG A 178 2.96 -11.74 -1.61
CA ARG A 178 4.43 -11.61 -1.49
C ARG A 178 4.84 -10.91 -0.21
N GLY A 179 4.07 -9.89 0.19
CA GLY A 179 4.30 -9.14 1.44
C GLY A 179 4.21 -10.03 2.66
N LEU A 180 3.12 -10.81 2.78
CA LEU A 180 2.94 -11.75 3.88
C LEU A 180 4.03 -12.83 3.90
N GLU A 181 4.37 -13.41 2.75
CA GLU A 181 5.42 -14.43 2.66
C GLU A 181 6.78 -13.91 3.12
N ALA A 182 7.15 -12.71 2.68
CA ALA A 182 8.41 -12.08 3.10
C ALA A 182 8.46 -11.85 4.62
N LYS A 183 7.31 -11.46 5.23
CA LYS A 183 7.21 -11.28 6.69
C LYS A 183 7.29 -12.60 7.43
N VAL A 184 6.61 -13.65 6.95
CA VAL A 184 6.71 -15.02 7.51
C VAL A 184 8.16 -15.51 7.47
N HIS A 185 8.84 -15.31 6.35
CA HIS A 185 10.25 -15.69 6.21
C HIS A 185 11.15 -14.95 7.20
N ALA A 186 10.95 -13.64 7.36
CA ALA A 186 11.72 -12.82 8.29
C ALA A 186 11.50 -13.26 9.75
N VAL A 187 10.25 -13.53 10.16
CA VAL A 187 9.93 -14.04 11.51
C VAL A 187 10.53 -15.42 11.74
N ARG A 188 10.44 -16.32 10.74
CA ARG A 188 11.04 -17.65 10.82
C ARG A 188 12.55 -17.61 11.01
N ASN A 189 13.23 -16.72 10.31
CA ASN A 189 14.67 -16.52 10.47
C ASN A 189 15.02 -15.94 11.85
N HIS A 190 14.18 -15.05 12.38
CA HIS A 190 14.39 -14.43 13.70
C HIS A 190 14.16 -15.40 14.85
N LEU A 191 13.09 -16.19 14.81
CA LEU A 191 12.73 -17.14 15.87
C LEU A 191 13.54 -18.45 15.82
N GLY A 192 14.11 -18.78 14.66
CA GLY A 192 14.90 -20.00 14.45
C GLY A 192 14.07 -21.21 13.98
N ARG A 193 14.83 -22.28 13.65
CA ARG A 193 14.26 -23.47 12.96
C ARG A 193 13.29 -24.31 13.81
N ASP A 194 13.37 -24.16 15.12
CA ASP A 194 12.52 -24.89 16.06
C ASP A 194 11.10 -24.33 16.17
N TRP A 195 10.86 -23.18 15.53
CA TRP A 195 9.55 -22.55 15.52
C TRP A 195 8.78 -22.88 14.25
N HIS A 196 7.52 -23.24 14.44
CA HIS A 196 6.54 -23.33 13.35
C HIS A 196 5.96 -21.94 13.10
N VAL A 197 6.27 -21.33 11.95
CA VAL A 197 5.84 -19.97 11.61
C VAL A 197 5.02 -20.00 10.32
N GLU A 198 3.77 -19.52 10.38
CA GLU A 198 2.89 -19.48 9.21
C GLU A 198 2.13 -18.15 9.13
N GLY A 199 1.62 -17.85 7.93
CA GLY A 199 0.91 -16.61 7.63
C GLY A 199 -0.60 -16.77 7.62
N LEU A 200 -1.31 -15.77 8.14
CA LEU A 200 -2.76 -15.64 8.01
C LEU A 200 -3.09 -14.29 7.37
N LEU A 201 -3.68 -14.30 6.18
CA LEU A 201 -4.22 -13.12 5.54
C LEU A 201 -5.67 -12.90 5.99
N VAL A 202 -5.95 -11.73 6.55
CA VAL A 202 -7.28 -11.33 7.00
C VAL A 202 -7.76 -10.17 6.14
N VAL A 203 -8.87 -10.34 5.43
CA VAL A 203 -9.37 -9.32 4.50
C VAL A 203 -10.79 -8.91 4.86
N ARG A 204 -11.07 -7.61 4.77
CA ARG A 204 -12.43 -7.07 4.96
C ARG A 204 -13.37 -7.62 3.90
N GLY A 205 -14.50 -8.19 4.30
CA GLY A 205 -15.49 -8.85 3.45
C GLY A 205 -16.38 -7.91 2.65
N THR A 206 -15.82 -6.85 2.04
CA THR A 206 -16.56 -5.95 1.13
C THR A 206 -16.87 -6.65 -0.20
N GLN A 207 -17.88 -6.17 -0.91
CA GLN A 207 -18.21 -6.67 -2.25
C GLN A 207 -17.02 -6.58 -3.21
N ARG A 208 -16.28 -5.46 -3.16
CA ARG A 208 -15.08 -5.25 -4.00
C ARG A 208 -13.99 -6.28 -3.71
N ASN A 209 -13.64 -6.50 -2.44
CA ASN A 209 -12.62 -7.47 -2.08
C ASN A 209 -13.05 -8.91 -2.44
N ARG A 210 -14.33 -9.24 -2.21
CA ARG A 210 -14.89 -10.56 -2.60
C ARG A 210 -14.83 -10.80 -4.10
N ARG A 211 -15.16 -9.77 -4.90
CA ARG A 211 -15.06 -9.84 -6.36
C ARG A 211 -13.61 -10.07 -6.79
N LEU A 212 -12.66 -9.27 -6.31
CA LEU A 212 -11.25 -9.41 -6.67
C LEU A 212 -10.70 -10.79 -6.30
N ILE A 213 -11.01 -11.29 -5.09
CA ILE A 213 -10.58 -12.62 -4.66
C ILE A 213 -11.28 -13.71 -5.47
N GLY A 214 -12.53 -13.52 -5.86
CA GLY A 214 -13.25 -14.43 -6.77
C GLY A 214 -12.59 -14.52 -8.15
N GLU A 215 -12.16 -13.38 -8.70
CA GLU A 215 -11.41 -13.32 -9.98
C GLU A 215 -10.03 -14.02 -9.88
N LEU A 216 -9.45 -14.11 -8.69
CA LEU A 216 -8.16 -14.72 -8.40
C LEU A 216 -8.29 -16.02 -7.58
N ALA A 217 -9.45 -16.66 -7.56
CA ALA A 217 -9.78 -17.75 -6.64
C ALA A 217 -8.76 -18.90 -6.65
N ALA A 218 -8.35 -19.35 -7.83
CA ALA A 218 -7.36 -20.42 -7.98
C ALA A 218 -6.00 -20.04 -7.38
N LEU A 219 -5.57 -18.78 -7.58
CA LEU A 219 -4.32 -18.27 -7.01
C LEU A 219 -4.39 -18.21 -5.47
N PHE A 220 -5.52 -17.71 -4.92
CA PHE A 220 -5.73 -17.65 -3.48
C PHE A 220 -5.81 -19.04 -2.87
N ALA A 221 -6.51 -19.99 -3.50
CA ALA A 221 -6.59 -21.38 -3.03
C ALA A 221 -5.21 -22.08 -3.01
N ALA A 222 -4.40 -21.86 -4.04
CA ALA A 222 -3.04 -22.40 -4.10
C ALA A 222 -2.11 -21.76 -3.04
N ARG A 223 -2.28 -20.49 -2.75
CA ARG A 223 -1.40 -19.75 -1.83
C ARG A 223 -1.80 -19.89 -0.37
N TYR A 224 -3.08 -20.07 -0.08
CA TYR A 224 -3.67 -20.25 1.25
C TYR A 224 -4.41 -21.60 1.34
N PRO A 225 -3.68 -22.72 1.25
CA PRO A 225 -4.30 -24.04 1.18
C PRO A 225 -4.88 -24.51 2.51
N ALA A 226 -4.48 -23.89 3.63
CA ALA A 226 -5.00 -24.28 4.92
C ALA A 226 -6.48 -23.93 5.08
N SER A 227 -7.21 -24.85 5.72
CA SER A 227 -8.62 -24.62 6.06
C SER A 227 -8.77 -23.36 6.92
N SER A 228 -9.59 -22.42 6.46
CA SER A 228 -9.91 -21.21 7.24
C SER A 228 -10.56 -21.55 8.60
N HIS A 229 -11.35 -22.62 8.67
CA HIS A 229 -11.92 -23.11 9.94
C HIS A 229 -10.83 -23.64 10.88
N ALA A 230 -9.83 -24.33 10.36
CA ALA A 230 -8.71 -24.81 11.17
C ALA A 230 -7.90 -23.63 11.74
N TRP A 231 -7.66 -22.59 10.95
CA TRP A 231 -7.04 -21.36 11.43
C TRP A 231 -7.86 -20.65 12.52
N LEU A 232 -9.17 -20.47 12.30
CA LEU A 232 -10.02 -19.83 13.32
C LEU A 232 -10.08 -20.65 14.61
N ARG A 233 -10.12 -22.00 14.50
CA ARG A 233 -10.02 -22.87 15.68
C ARG A 233 -8.68 -22.71 16.39
N ALA A 234 -7.56 -22.70 15.67
CA ALA A 234 -6.23 -22.54 16.26
C ALA A 234 -6.06 -21.19 16.97
N LEU A 235 -6.72 -20.13 16.48
CA LEU A 235 -6.75 -18.82 17.15
C LEU A 235 -7.52 -18.87 18.48
N GLN A 236 -8.62 -19.62 18.55
CA GLN A 236 -9.56 -19.59 19.66
C GLN A 236 -9.34 -20.69 20.72
N ASP A 237 -8.64 -21.75 20.35
CA ASP A 237 -8.49 -22.95 21.18
C ASP A 237 -7.00 -23.27 21.38
N SER A 238 -6.55 -23.20 22.63
CA SER A 238 -5.15 -23.47 22.99
C SER A 238 -4.75 -24.94 22.74
N ALA A 239 -5.70 -25.86 22.71
CA ALA A 239 -5.46 -27.27 22.38
C ALA A 239 -5.31 -27.52 20.89
N ALA A 240 -5.90 -26.67 20.04
CA ALA A 240 -5.82 -26.80 18.60
C ALA A 240 -4.42 -26.45 18.07
N PRO A 241 -3.80 -27.30 17.22
CA PRO A 241 -2.54 -26.96 16.56
C PRO A 241 -2.72 -25.87 15.52
N MET A 242 -1.68 -25.03 15.33
CA MET A 242 -1.63 -24.12 14.18
C MET A 242 -1.56 -24.95 12.87
N PRO A 243 -2.30 -24.57 11.81
CA PRO A 243 -2.16 -25.21 10.51
C PRO A 243 -0.74 -25.14 9.96
N SER A 244 -0.33 -26.17 9.22
CA SER A 244 1.03 -26.29 8.65
C SER A 244 1.25 -25.48 7.35
N SER A 245 0.29 -24.65 6.98
CA SER A 245 0.37 -23.79 5.80
C SER A 245 -0.42 -22.51 6.00
N ALA A 246 -0.10 -21.53 5.15
CA ALA A 246 -0.76 -20.22 5.19
C ALA A 246 -2.28 -20.32 5.03
N GLY A 247 -2.99 -19.44 5.71
CA GLY A 247 -4.44 -19.37 5.71
C GLY A 247 -4.98 -18.02 5.27
N PHE A 248 -6.29 -18.04 5.02
CA PHE A 248 -7.04 -16.87 4.63
C PHE A 248 -8.37 -16.82 5.39
N ALA A 249 -8.73 -15.63 5.89
CA ALA A 249 -10.00 -15.40 6.55
C ALA A 249 -10.62 -14.06 6.14
N TRP A 250 -11.93 -13.96 6.25
CA TRP A 250 -12.63 -12.69 6.13
C TRP A 250 -12.88 -12.06 7.50
N THR A 251 -12.99 -10.72 7.55
CA THR A 251 -13.79 -10.07 8.58
C THR A 251 -15.14 -9.68 7.98
N ASP A 252 -16.16 -9.49 8.81
CA ASP A 252 -17.33 -8.73 8.39
C ASP A 252 -16.95 -7.27 8.07
N VAL A 253 -17.86 -6.54 7.42
CA VAL A 253 -17.61 -5.16 7.00
C VAL A 253 -17.38 -4.24 8.20
N ALA A 254 -18.05 -4.52 9.32
CA ALA A 254 -17.97 -3.73 10.56
C ALA A 254 -16.70 -4.03 11.39
N GLY A 255 -15.98 -5.15 11.12
CA GLY A 255 -14.81 -5.56 11.90
C GLY A 255 -15.18 -6.10 13.28
N THR A 256 -16.30 -6.85 13.39
CA THR A 256 -16.80 -7.40 14.66
C THR A 256 -16.60 -8.91 14.79
N ARG A 257 -16.37 -9.61 13.69
CA ARG A 257 -16.13 -11.07 13.70
C ARG A 257 -15.22 -11.51 12.57
N LEU A 258 -14.44 -12.55 12.81
CA LEU A 258 -13.73 -13.34 11.80
C LEU A 258 -14.71 -14.36 11.18
N ILE A 259 -14.60 -14.52 9.88
CA ILE A 259 -15.47 -15.41 9.09
C ILE A 259 -14.59 -16.35 8.29
N ALA A 260 -14.83 -17.64 8.41
CA ALA A 260 -14.13 -18.63 7.61
C ALA A 260 -14.40 -18.43 6.12
N ALA A 261 -13.34 -18.44 5.33
CA ALA A 261 -13.43 -18.35 3.88
C ALA A 261 -13.61 -19.76 3.28
N ARG A 262 -14.43 -19.85 2.24
CA ARG A 262 -14.45 -20.97 1.32
C ARG A 262 -13.80 -20.47 0.03
N LEU A 263 -12.53 -20.79 -0.16
CA LEU A 263 -11.87 -20.61 -1.45
C LEU A 263 -12.26 -21.84 -2.28
N ALA A 264 -12.98 -21.63 -3.39
CA ALA A 264 -13.33 -22.72 -4.27
C ALA A 264 -12.03 -23.31 -4.84
N THR A 265 -11.75 -24.56 -4.55
CA THR A 265 -10.77 -25.33 -5.32
C THR A 265 -11.32 -25.46 -6.73
N ALA A 266 -10.57 -25.00 -7.73
CA ALA A 266 -10.87 -25.35 -9.11
C ALA A 266 -10.88 -26.88 -9.21
N GLY A 267 -12.06 -27.46 -9.47
CA GLY A 267 -12.23 -28.87 -9.77
C GLY A 267 -11.63 -29.22 -11.11
#